data_73adcdfebaf24da3846dc486e20e2e3f
#
_entry.id   73adcdfebaf24da3846dc486e20e2e3f
#
_cell.length_a   1.000
_cell.length_b   1.000
_cell.length_c   1.000
_cell.angle_alpha   90.00
_cell.angle_beta   90.00
_cell.angle_gamma   90.00
#
_symmetry.space_group_name_H-M   'P 1'
#
loop_
_entity.id
_entity.type
_entity.pdbx_description
1 polymer ?
#
loop_
_entity_poly.entity_id
_entity_poly.type
_entity_poly.pdbx_seq_one_letter_code
_entity_poly.pdbx_strand_id
1 'polypeptide(L)'
;MANITPRKNKDGSTSYRVKVSAGVGADGRYIYRSATFTPPPKLSARKEVKAVQEFADDFERRVQEGLFVANDLTVDGLAERWMKTYCEKQLKPHTVSDYQKMLPRVSAAIGHIKLANLRPGHIQEFYNRLAQPGIREDGKYKARSAFITAFPKGTRLALLQAANVSQRTLTEAMCGRNVSKRSAEKIAAAAGWAFTKAFTCTSADTLSARSQRHYHLMLSSMFSTAVRWQLMDSNPCGRVTPPKLDETDVEFLDEGQIASLLEALPDAPTQLSVIVQLALFTGARRGEICGLRWADIDLDAGVIAVNRNLSFIAH
;
A
#
# COMPACT_ATOMS: atom_id res chain seq x y z
N MET A 1 -16.27 -17.56 34.92
CA MET A 1 -15.12 -18.17 35.65
C MET A 1 -14.17 -18.83 34.67
N ALA A 2 -12.90 -18.50 34.80
CA ALA A 2 -11.84 -19.12 34.00
C ALA A 2 -11.66 -20.61 34.34
N ASN A 3 -11.59 -21.48 33.34
CA ASN A 3 -11.24 -22.89 33.52
C ASN A 3 -9.73 -23.03 33.33
N ILE A 4 -9.04 -23.54 34.37
CA ILE A 4 -7.59 -23.69 34.40
C ILE A 4 -7.24 -25.18 34.33
N THR A 5 -6.48 -25.59 33.30
CA THR A 5 -6.07 -26.96 33.08
C THR A 5 -4.54 -27.05 33.05
N PRO A 6 -3.89 -27.79 33.98
CA PRO A 6 -2.45 -28.01 33.96
C PRO A 6 -2.03 -28.94 32.83
N ARG A 7 -0.88 -28.66 32.21
CA ARG A 7 -0.27 -29.48 31.16
C ARG A 7 1.24 -29.64 31.44
N LYS A 8 1.73 -30.87 31.49
CA LYS A 8 3.16 -31.16 31.59
C LYS A 8 3.82 -31.01 30.21
N ASN A 9 4.87 -30.25 30.15
CA ASN A 9 5.71 -30.06 28.95
C ASN A 9 6.77 -31.17 28.86
N LYS A 10 7.39 -31.31 27.69
CA LYS A 10 8.45 -32.33 27.47
C LYS A 10 9.72 -32.06 28.28
N ASP A 11 9.94 -30.84 28.71
CA ASP A 11 11.06 -30.38 29.55
C ASP A 11 10.82 -30.55 31.06
N GLY A 12 9.70 -31.21 31.45
CA GLY A 12 9.32 -31.44 32.85
C GLY A 12 8.63 -30.22 33.51
N SER A 13 8.55 -29.06 32.85
CA SER A 13 7.84 -27.91 33.40
C SER A 13 6.32 -28.08 33.30
N THR A 14 5.58 -27.40 34.18
CA THR A 14 4.10 -27.37 34.11
C THR A 14 3.64 -26.03 33.49
N SER A 15 2.83 -26.10 32.46
CA SER A 15 2.11 -24.97 31.90
C SER A 15 0.62 -25.09 32.21
N TYR A 16 -0.05 -23.95 32.35
CA TYR A 16 -1.47 -23.88 32.68
C TYR A 16 -2.24 -23.27 31.50
N ARG A 17 -3.21 -24.04 30.99
CA ARG A 17 -4.14 -23.53 29.98
C ARG A 17 -5.35 -22.91 30.67
N VAL A 18 -5.54 -21.62 30.50
CA VAL A 18 -6.70 -20.87 30.99
C VAL A 18 -7.69 -20.73 29.84
N LYS A 19 -8.96 -21.14 30.05
CA LYS A 19 -10.05 -21.05 29.08
C LYS A 19 -11.19 -20.22 29.67
N VAL A 20 -11.64 -19.18 28.96
CA VAL A 20 -12.71 -18.25 29.36
C VAL A 20 -13.76 -18.15 28.26
N SER A 21 -15.03 -18.03 28.64
CA SER A 21 -16.10 -17.73 27.69
C SER A 21 -16.09 -16.26 27.30
N ALA A 22 -16.11 -15.96 26.01
CA ALA A 22 -16.19 -14.61 25.45
C ALA A 22 -17.62 -14.26 24.97
N GLY A 23 -18.63 -14.97 25.50
CA GLY A 23 -20.02 -14.77 25.11
C GLY A 23 -20.50 -15.70 24.00
N VAL A 24 -21.62 -15.35 23.38
CA VAL A 24 -22.27 -16.12 22.30
C VAL A 24 -22.04 -15.41 20.98
N GLY A 25 -21.62 -16.14 19.96
CA GLY A 25 -21.42 -15.61 18.61
C GLY A 25 -22.72 -15.33 17.87
N ALA A 26 -22.63 -14.69 16.71
CA ALA A 26 -23.78 -14.42 15.84
C ALA A 26 -24.46 -15.70 15.32
N ASP A 27 -23.78 -16.84 15.40
CA ASP A 27 -24.27 -18.19 15.07
C ASP A 27 -24.93 -18.91 16.26
N GLY A 28 -25.11 -18.23 17.40
CA GLY A 28 -25.68 -18.80 18.62
C GLY A 28 -24.74 -19.72 19.42
N ARG A 29 -23.48 -19.89 19.00
CA ARG A 29 -22.51 -20.77 19.68
C ARG A 29 -21.66 -19.98 20.67
N TYR A 30 -21.31 -20.64 21.79
CA TYR A 30 -20.41 -20.04 22.76
C TYR A 30 -18.99 -19.91 22.19
N ILE A 31 -18.46 -18.69 22.25
CA ILE A 31 -17.08 -18.39 21.87
C ILE A 31 -16.22 -18.54 23.12
N TYR A 32 -15.18 -19.37 23.01
CA TYR A 32 -14.20 -19.54 24.07
C TYR A 32 -12.86 -18.94 23.65
N ARG A 33 -12.17 -18.34 24.60
CA ARG A 33 -10.78 -17.88 24.45
C ARG A 33 -9.89 -18.68 25.38
N SER A 34 -8.66 -18.95 24.96
CA SER A 34 -7.71 -19.67 25.81
C SER A 34 -6.32 -19.05 25.68
N ALA A 35 -5.62 -18.97 26.82
CA ALA A 35 -4.23 -18.59 26.91
C ALA A 35 -3.45 -19.66 27.68
N THR A 36 -2.14 -19.76 27.41
CA THR A 36 -1.26 -20.66 28.15
C THR A 36 -0.28 -19.82 28.95
N PHE A 37 -0.20 -20.08 30.23
CA PHE A 37 0.74 -19.46 31.16
C PHE A 37 1.75 -20.51 31.64
N THR A 38 3.03 -20.19 31.57
CA THR A 38 4.10 -20.98 32.13
C THR A 38 4.75 -20.19 33.27
N PRO A 39 4.61 -20.64 34.52
CA PRO A 39 5.20 -19.96 35.66
C PRO A 39 6.74 -19.88 35.52
N PRO A 40 7.38 -18.79 36.02
CA PRO A 40 8.83 -18.72 36.08
C PRO A 40 9.44 -19.88 36.87
N PRO A 41 10.59 -20.41 36.45
CA PRO A 41 11.24 -21.50 37.18
C PRO A 41 11.62 -21.06 38.61
N LYS A 42 11.55 -22.03 39.58
CA LYS A 42 11.90 -21.85 41.02
C LYS A 42 10.87 -21.06 41.87
N LEU A 43 9.59 -21.04 41.50
CA LEU A 43 8.55 -20.61 42.42
C LEU A 43 8.18 -21.74 43.41
N SER A 44 7.86 -21.36 44.66
CA SER A 44 7.23 -22.30 45.57
C SER A 44 5.82 -22.63 45.11
N ALA A 45 5.30 -23.84 45.39
CA ALA A 45 3.99 -24.30 44.95
C ALA A 45 2.85 -23.30 45.29
N ARG A 46 2.93 -22.65 46.46
CA ARG A 46 1.94 -21.59 46.86
C ARG A 46 2.03 -20.33 46.03
N LYS A 47 3.25 -19.92 45.65
CA LYS A 47 3.45 -18.74 44.77
C LYS A 47 3.07 -19.04 43.32
N GLU A 48 3.29 -20.27 42.88
CA GLU A 48 2.88 -20.72 41.55
C GLU A 48 1.35 -20.68 41.39
N VAL A 49 0.60 -21.26 42.34
CA VAL A 49 -0.87 -21.21 42.32
C VAL A 49 -1.37 -19.77 42.32
N LYS A 50 -0.77 -18.88 43.11
CA LYS A 50 -1.14 -17.48 43.17
C LYS A 50 -0.89 -16.77 41.83
N ALA A 51 0.25 -17.00 41.20
CA ALA A 51 0.60 -16.40 39.90
C ALA A 51 -0.32 -16.93 38.79
N VAL A 52 -0.69 -18.19 38.82
CA VAL A 52 -1.66 -18.77 37.86
C VAL A 52 -3.05 -18.17 38.04
N GLN A 53 -3.48 -17.94 39.29
CA GLN A 53 -4.78 -17.32 39.56
C GLN A 53 -4.80 -15.84 39.12
N GLU A 54 -3.76 -15.06 39.47
CA GLU A 54 -3.64 -13.67 39.04
C GLU A 54 -3.66 -13.54 37.51
N PHE A 55 -2.96 -14.46 36.80
CA PHE A 55 -3.01 -14.51 35.34
C PHE A 55 -4.41 -14.85 34.82
N ALA A 56 -5.09 -15.80 35.45
CA ALA A 56 -6.42 -16.22 35.06
C ALA A 56 -7.46 -15.11 35.23
N ASP A 57 -7.40 -14.36 36.35
CA ASP A 57 -8.29 -13.27 36.65
C ASP A 57 -8.04 -12.06 35.71
N ASP A 58 -6.79 -11.73 35.43
CA ASP A 58 -6.44 -10.70 34.43
C ASP A 58 -6.89 -11.11 33.02
N PHE A 59 -6.70 -12.39 32.66
CA PHE A 59 -7.12 -12.93 31.39
C PHE A 59 -8.67 -12.90 31.26
N GLU A 60 -9.40 -13.27 32.30
CA GLU A 60 -10.86 -13.24 32.33
C GLU A 60 -11.36 -11.81 32.18
N ARG A 61 -10.80 -10.85 32.91
CA ARG A 61 -11.12 -9.42 32.79
C ARG A 61 -10.91 -8.93 31.37
N ARG A 62 -9.73 -9.21 30.76
CA ARG A 62 -9.41 -8.77 29.39
C ARG A 62 -10.35 -9.38 28.34
N VAL A 63 -10.79 -10.64 28.54
CA VAL A 63 -11.77 -11.28 27.66
C VAL A 63 -13.15 -10.63 27.80
N GLN A 64 -13.58 -10.30 29.03
CA GLN A 64 -14.86 -9.66 29.31
C GLN A 64 -14.90 -8.21 28.78
N GLU A 65 -13.79 -7.47 28.89
CA GLU A 65 -13.62 -6.12 28.35
C GLU A 65 -13.46 -6.11 26.81
N GLY A 66 -13.47 -7.29 26.16
CA GLY A 66 -13.27 -7.39 24.72
C GLY A 66 -11.82 -7.13 24.25
N LEU A 67 -10.90 -6.94 25.19
CA LEU A 67 -9.48 -6.67 24.95
C LEU A 67 -8.66 -7.92 24.56
N PHE A 68 -9.34 -9.03 24.26
CA PHE A 68 -8.67 -10.25 23.90
C PHE A 68 -8.28 -10.24 22.42
N VAL A 69 -7.02 -10.00 22.17
CA VAL A 69 -6.40 -10.27 20.86
C VAL A 69 -6.31 -11.79 20.70
N ALA A 70 -6.96 -12.33 19.66
CA ALA A 70 -6.78 -13.73 19.30
C ALA A 70 -5.27 -13.95 19.09
N ASN A 71 -4.61 -14.70 19.99
CA ASN A 71 -3.13 -14.88 20.01
C ASN A 71 -2.58 -15.44 18.70
N ASP A 72 -3.43 -15.89 17.78
CA ASP A 72 -3.03 -16.54 16.54
C ASP A 72 -3.24 -15.66 15.29
N LEU A 73 -3.90 -14.50 15.41
CA LEU A 73 -4.10 -13.63 14.25
C LEU A 73 -2.79 -12.95 13.86
N THR A 74 -2.35 -13.19 12.62
CA THR A 74 -1.17 -12.56 12.04
C THR A 74 -1.52 -11.25 11.35
N VAL A 75 -0.50 -10.47 10.98
CA VAL A 75 -0.68 -9.25 10.17
C VAL A 75 -1.35 -9.58 8.84
N ASP A 76 -1.02 -10.71 8.19
CA ASP A 76 -1.68 -11.15 6.95
C ASP A 76 -3.16 -11.44 7.18
N GLY A 77 -3.49 -12.18 8.23
CA GLY A 77 -4.90 -12.47 8.56
C GLY A 77 -5.70 -11.20 8.89
N LEU A 78 -5.06 -10.22 9.53
CA LEU A 78 -5.66 -8.90 9.72
C LEU A 78 -5.86 -8.18 8.39
N ALA A 79 -4.86 -8.17 7.52
CA ALA A 79 -4.92 -7.49 6.22
C ALA A 79 -6.04 -8.04 5.33
N GLU A 80 -6.19 -9.35 5.24
CA GLU A 80 -7.30 -9.98 4.50
C GLU A 80 -8.67 -9.59 5.06
N ARG A 81 -8.82 -9.66 6.38
CA ARG A 81 -10.07 -9.26 7.04
C ARG A 81 -10.37 -7.79 6.85
N TRP A 82 -9.35 -6.93 6.96
CA TRP A 82 -9.47 -5.49 6.78
C TRP A 82 -9.86 -5.13 5.35
N MET A 83 -9.24 -5.75 4.35
CA MET A 83 -9.58 -5.55 2.94
C MET A 83 -11.05 -5.89 2.68
N LYS A 84 -11.51 -7.09 3.05
CA LYS A 84 -12.88 -7.55 2.78
C LYS A 84 -13.95 -6.81 3.58
N THR A 85 -13.67 -6.50 4.85
CA THR A 85 -14.70 -5.98 5.77
C THR A 85 -14.78 -4.46 5.75
N TYR A 86 -13.66 -3.77 5.53
CA TYR A 86 -13.57 -2.32 5.61
C TYR A 86 -13.24 -1.68 4.25
N CYS A 87 -12.12 -2.06 3.60
CA CYS A 87 -11.66 -1.35 2.42
C CYS A 87 -12.64 -1.45 1.25
N GLU A 88 -13.08 -2.65 0.88
CA GLU A 88 -14.00 -2.88 -0.24
C GLU A 88 -15.36 -2.21 -0.05
N LYS A 89 -15.78 -2.01 1.22
CA LYS A 89 -17.09 -1.42 1.55
C LYS A 89 -17.06 0.08 1.78
N GLN A 90 -15.94 0.63 2.21
CA GLN A 90 -15.87 2.01 2.70
C GLN A 90 -14.96 2.91 1.86
N LEU A 91 -14.00 2.33 1.12
CA LEU A 91 -13.02 3.11 0.38
C LEU A 91 -13.36 3.15 -1.12
N LYS A 92 -12.83 4.18 -1.78
CA LYS A 92 -12.94 4.30 -3.23
C LYS A 92 -12.19 3.14 -3.91
N PRO A 93 -12.70 2.61 -5.05
CA PRO A 93 -12.08 1.47 -5.75
C PRO A 93 -10.60 1.68 -6.09
N HIS A 94 -10.19 2.92 -6.42
CA HIS A 94 -8.77 3.24 -6.67
C HIS A 94 -7.90 3.00 -5.43
N THR A 95 -8.35 3.43 -4.25
CA THR A 95 -7.62 3.21 -2.98
C THR A 95 -7.50 1.72 -2.66
N VAL A 96 -8.57 0.95 -2.89
CA VAL A 96 -8.56 -0.51 -2.72
C VAL A 96 -7.53 -1.15 -3.64
N SER A 97 -7.52 -0.78 -4.93
CA SER A 97 -6.54 -1.27 -5.91
C SER A 97 -5.09 -0.95 -5.50
N ASP A 98 -4.86 0.27 -4.99
CA ASP A 98 -3.52 0.66 -4.53
C ASP A 98 -3.08 -0.14 -3.31
N TYR A 99 -3.97 -0.35 -2.35
CA TYR A 99 -3.67 -1.18 -1.17
C TYR A 99 -3.40 -2.63 -1.54
N GLN A 100 -4.16 -3.19 -2.49
CA GLN A 100 -3.91 -4.55 -3.01
C GLN A 100 -2.50 -4.69 -3.62
N LYS A 101 -2.00 -3.67 -4.32
CA LYS A 101 -0.63 -3.65 -4.88
C LYS A 101 0.45 -3.50 -3.80
N MET A 102 0.12 -2.86 -2.67
CA MET A 102 1.06 -2.62 -1.58
C MET A 102 1.17 -3.81 -0.61
N LEU A 103 0.07 -4.52 -0.37
CA LEU A 103 -0.01 -5.61 0.60
C LEU A 103 1.02 -6.74 0.40
N PRO A 104 1.33 -7.22 -0.83
CA PRO A 104 2.32 -8.29 -1.01
C PRO A 104 3.70 -7.97 -0.40
N ARG A 105 4.12 -6.70 -0.47
CA ARG A 105 5.40 -6.25 0.11
C ARG A 105 5.35 -6.18 1.64
N VAL A 106 4.21 -5.81 2.20
CA VAL A 106 3.97 -5.84 3.66
C VAL A 106 3.93 -7.27 4.16
N SER A 107 3.21 -8.15 3.47
CA SER A 107 3.10 -9.57 3.76
C SER A 107 4.48 -10.25 3.80
N ALA A 108 5.31 -10.02 2.77
CA ALA A 108 6.67 -10.55 2.73
C ALA A 108 7.56 -10.10 3.89
N ALA A 109 7.34 -8.89 4.42
CA ALA A 109 8.18 -8.32 5.48
C ALA A 109 7.69 -8.64 6.89
N ILE A 110 6.41 -8.45 7.18
CA ILE A 110 5.83 -8.52 8.52
C ILE A 110 4.55 -9.37 8.59
N GLY A 111 4.06 -9.91 7.48
CA GLY A 111 2.79 -10.62 7.39
C GLY A 111 2.67 -11.82 8.32
N HIS A 112 3.76 -12.56 8.51
CA HIS A 112 3.85 -13.75 9.37
C HIS A 112 3.82 -13.43 10.87
N ILE A 113 4.02 -12.17 11.26
CA ILE A 113 4.10 -11.77 12.67
C ILE A 113 2.70 -11.78 13.28
N LYS A 114 2.53 -12.45 14.40
CA LYS A 114 1.28 -12.40 15.18
C LYS A 114 1.07 -11.00 15.76
N LEU A 115 -0.18 -10.50 15.75
CA LEU A 115 -0.50 -9.15 16.23
C LEU A 115 -0.05 -8.92 17.67
N ALA A 116 -0.16 -9.93 18.55
CA ALA A 116 0.31 -9.88 19.93
C ALA A 116 1.83 -9.66 20.05
N ASN A 117 2.60 -10.05 19.04
CA ASN A 117 4.07 -9.94 19.01
C ASN A 117 4.55 -8.78 18.15
N LEU A 118 3.66 -8.08 17.47
CA LEU A 118 4.03 -6.95 16.62
C LEU A 118 4.52 -5.78 17.48
N ARG A 119 5.72 -5.29 17.18
CA ARG A 119 6.35 -4.18 17.89
C ARG A 119 6.63 -3.03 16.92
N PRO A 120 6.71 -1.78 17.40
CA PRO A 120 7.08 -0.62 16.58
C PRO A 120 8.38 -0.84 15.80
N GLY A 121 9.37 -1.54 16.40
CA GLY A 121 10.64 -1.84 15.76
C GLY A 121 10.50 -2.65 14.45
N HIS A 122 9.56 -3.58 14.35
CA HIS A 122 9.31 -4.34 13.11
C HIS A 122 8.83 -3.42 11.98
N ILE A 123 8.00 -2.42 12.31
CA ILE A 123 7.49 -1.46 11.33
C ILE A 123 8.60 -0.50 10.92
N GLN A 124 9.44 -0.04 11.87
CA GLN A 124 10.59 0.80 11.55
C GLN A 124 11.59 0.09 10.64
N GLU A 125 11.86 -1.19 10.92
CA GLU A 125 12.71 -2.02 10.05
C GLU A 125 12.11 -2.19 8.66
N PHE A 126 10.80 -2.38 8.56
CA PHE A 126 10.11 -2.40 7.27
C PHE A 126 10.31 -1.09 6.49
N TYR A 127 10.18 0.08 7.13
CA TYR A 127 10.45 1.36 6.45
C TYR A 127 11.90 1.50 6.02
N ASN A 128 12.86 1.06 6.84
CA ASN A 128 14.27 1.06 6.49
C ASN A 128 14.53 0.18 5.26
N ARG A 129 13.86 -0.98 5.15
CA ARG A 129 13.94 -1.83 3.96
C ARG A 129 13.33 -1.17 2.73
N LEU A 130 12.21 -0.44 2.86
CA LEU A 130 11.60 0.31 1.75
C LEU A 130 12.52 1.39 1.18
N ALA A 131 13.44 1.91 1.98
CA ALA A 131 14.42 2.91 1.56
C ALA A 131 15.65 2.31 0.87
N GLN A 132 15.81 0.96 0.87
CA GLN A 132 16.98 0.31 0.27
C GLN A 132 16.92 0.29 -1.25
N PRO A 133 18.08 0.29 -1.94
CA PRO A 133 18.13 0.07 -3.37
C PRO A 133 17.60 -1.32 -3.75
N GLY A 134 17.07 -1.45 -4.96
CA GLY A 134 16.56 -2.73 -5.49
C GLY A 134 15.14 -3.11 -5.06
N ILE A 135 14.51 -2.35 -4.17
CA ILE A 135 13.11 -2.57 -3.74
C ILE A 135 12.11 -2.22 -4.85
N ARG A 136 12.50 -1.34 -5.76
CA ARG A 136 11.64 -0.89 -6.85
C ARG A 136 11.70 -1.87 -8.02
N GLU A 137 10.62 -2.61 -8.25
CA GLU A 137 10.50 -3.55 -9.38
C GLU A 137 10.30 -2.85 -10.73
N ASP A 138 9.79 -1.62 -10.72
CA ASP A 138 9.43 -0.81 -11.89
C ASP A 138 10.43 0.32 -12.16
N GLY A 139 11.72 0.09 -11.92
CA GLY A 139 12.79 1.05 -12.22
C GLY A 139 12.64 1.66 -13.61
N LYS A 140 13.04 2.92 -13.76
CA LYS A 140 13.08 3.59 -15.07
C LYS A 140 14.40 3.32 -15.75
N TYR A 141 14.34 2.88 -16.99
CA TYR A 141 15.47 2.48 -17.79
C TYR A 141 15.56 3.28 -19.07
N LYS A 142 16.76 3.68 -19.44
CA LYS A 142 17.06 4.42 -20.66
C LYS A 142 17.89 3.54 -21.59
N ALA A 143 17.50 3.48 -22.85
CA ALA A 143 18.30 2.77 -23.86
C ALA A 143 19.67 3.46 -24.04
N ARG A 144 20.72 2.66 -24.12
CA ARG A 144 22.07 3.14 -24.38
C ARG A 144 22.19 3.58 -25.83
N SER A 145 23.05 4.56 -26.11
CA SER A 145 23.29 5.07 -27.46
C SER A 145 23.67 3.97 -28.46
N ALA A 146 24.54 3.05 -28.06
CA ALA A 146 24.93 1.89 -28.88
C ALA A 146 23.72 1.03 -29.29
N PHE A 147 22.76 0.80 -28.39
CA PHE A 147 21.56 0.06 -28.69
C PHE A 147 20.65 0.84 -29.66
N ILE A 148 20.47 2.14 -29.44
CA ILE A 148 19.65 3.00 -30.31
C ILE A 148 20.21 3.03 -31.74
N THR A 149 21.53 3.15 -31.86
CA THR A 149 22.21 3.18 -33.18
C THR A 149 22.11 1.86 -33.93
N ALA A 150 22.09 0.73 -33.21
CA ALA A 150 21.98 -0.61 -33.81
C ALA A 150 20.57 -0.83 -34.46
N PHE A 151 19.55 -0.05 -34.06
CA PHE A 151 18.18 -0.16 -34.57
C PHE A 151 17.69 1.14 -35.22
N PRO A 152 18.09 1.44 -36.47
CA PRO A 152 17.62 2.60 -37.20
C PRO A 152 16.11 2.54 -37.45
N LYS A 153 15.50 3.69 -37.82
CA LYS A 153 14.02 3.81 -37.94
C LYS A 153 13.39 2.71 -38.79
N GLY A 154 14.05 2.23 -39.87
CA GLY A 154 13.50 1.22 -40.76
C GLY A 154 13.38 -0.19 -40.16
N THR A 155 14.15 -0.53 -39.15
CA THR A 155 14.15 -1.89 -38.52
C THR A 155 13.26 -1.98 -37.28
N ARG A 156 12.68 -0.86 -36.83
CA ARG A 156 11.94 -0.78 -35.54
C ARG A 156 10.60 -1.49 -35.59
N LEU A 157 10.01 -1.69 -36.79
CA LEU A 157 8.71 -2.36 -36.92
C LEU A 157 8.83 -3.84 -36.53
N ALA A 158 9.85 -4.54 -37.01
CA ALA A 158 10.10 -5.93 -36.63
C ALA A 158 10.37 -6.07 -35.12
N LEU A 159 11.14 -5.13 -34.55
CA LEU A 159 11.40 -5.09 -33.12
C LEU A 159 10.13 -4.82 -32.31
N LEU A 160 9.23 -3.96 -32.79
CA LEU A 160 7.94 -3.67 -32.17
C LEU A 160 7.07 -4.92 -32.06
N GLN A 161 6.96 -5.67 -33.15
CA GLN A 161 6.18 -6.90 -33.21
C GLN A 161 6.77 -7.98 -32.28
N ALA A 162 8.07 -8.18 -32.31
CA ALA A 162 8.75 -9.18 -31.48
C ALA A 162 8.71 -8.83 -29.97
N ALA A 163 8.84 -7.55 -29.61
CA ALA A 163 8.87 -7.12 -28.21
C ALA A 163 7.49 -7.09 -27.53
N ASN A 164 6.40 -7.13 -28.31
CA ASN A 164 5.03 -7.01 -27.80
C ASN A 164 4.87 -5.86 -26.79
N VAL A 165 5.26 -4.66 -27.22
CA VAL A 165 5.11 -3.40 -26.49
C VAL A 165 4.35 -2.39 -27.37
N SER A 166 3.80 -1.32 -26.78
CA SER A 166 3.15 -0.29 -27.57
C SER A 166 4.17 0.46 -28.45
N GLN A 167 3.73 0.94 -29.61
CA GLN A 167 4.55 1.75 -30.51
C GLN A 167 5.12 2.98 -29.79
N ARG A 168 4.32 3.59 -28.93
CA ARG A 168 4.76 4.73 -28.10
C ARG A 168 5.92 4.34 -27.19
N THR A 169 5.81 3.21 -26.48
CA THR A 169 6.87 2.72 -25.58
C THR A 169 8.18 2.45 -26.32
N LEU A 170 8.11 1.82 -27.49
CA LEU A 170 9.31 1.60 -28.30
C LEU A 170 9.90 2.92 -28.81
N THR A 171 9.06 3.85 -29.27
CA THR A 171 9.50 5.17 -29.70
C THR A 171 10.19 5.95 -28.57
N GLU A 172 9.62 5.94 -27.38
CA GLU A 172 10.23 6.56 -26.21
C GLU A 172 11.59 5.94 -25.87
N ALA A 173 11.71 4.61 -25.87
CA ALA A 173 12.97 3.93 -25.68
C ALA A 173 14.02 4.33 -26.73
N MET A 174 13.63 4.34 -28.02
CA MET A 174 14.53 4.69 -29.14
C MET A 174 14.86 6.18 -29.23
N CYS A 175 14.10 7.03 -28.57
CA CYS A 175 14.43 8.46 -28.37
C CYS A 175 15.26 8.69 -27.12
N GLY A 176 15.71 7.64 -26.44
CA GLY A 176 16.46 7.74 -25.21
C GLY A 176 15.64 8.29 -24.03
N ARG A 177 14.34 8.13 -24.05
CA ARG A 177 13.44 8.44 -22.91
C ARG A 177 13.33 7.25 -21.98
N ASN A 178 12.86 7.51 -20.77
CA ASN A 178 12.70 6.48 -19.75
C ASN A 178 11.51 5.56 -20.05
N VAL A 179 11.75 4.25 -19.98
CA VAL A 179 10.73 3.20 -20.06
C VAL A 179 10.75 2.34 -18.78
N SER A 180 9.67 1.58 -18.52
CA SER A 180 9.63 0.67 -17.38
C SER A 180 10.62 -0.50 -17.56
N LYS A 181 11.09 -1.10 -16.46
CA LYS A 181 11.97 -2.29 -16.46
C LYS A 181 11.38 -3.40 -17.34
N ARG A 182 10.11 -3.74 -17.12
CA ARG A 182 9.40 -4.77 -17.89
C ARG A 182 9.40 -4.51 -19.40
N SER A 183 9.21 -3.25 -19.81
CA SER A 183 9.25 -2.88 -21.22
C SER A 183 10.67 -2.94 -21.78
N ALA A 184 11.65 -2.47 -21.02
CA ALA A 184 13.06 -2.51 -21.41
C ALA A 184 13.56 -3.96 -21.55
N GLU A 185 13.19 -4.86 -20.64
CA GLU A 185 13.51 -6.30 -20.72
C GLU A 185 12.91 -6.95 -21.97
N LYS A 186 11.63 -6.68 -22.27
CA LYS A 186 10.98 -7.18 -23.48
C LYS A 186 11.66 -6.70 -24.76
N ILE A 187 12.02 -5.40 -24.81
CA ILE A 187 12.70 -4.81 -25.97
C ILE A 187 14.12 -5.41 -26.13
N ALA A 188 14.86 -5.56 -25.04
CA ALA A 188 16.21 -6.15 -25.09
C ALA A 188 16.16 -7.62 -25.53
N ALA A 189 15.23 -8.41 -24.97
CA ALA A 189 15.05 -9.82 -25.35
C ALA A 189 14.68 -9.98 -26.82
N ALA A 190 13.72 -9.17 -27.31
CA ALA A 190 13.32 -9.18 -28.72
C ALA A 190 14.45 -8.78 -29.67
N ALA A 191 15.35 -7.92 -29.23
CA ALA A 191 16.52 -7.49 -29.96
C ALA A 191 17.70 -8.49 -29.90
N GLY A 192 17.60 -9.54 -29.08
CA GLY A 192 18.72 -10.47 -28.83
C GLY A 192 19.91 -9.86 -28.07
N TRP A 193 19.69 -8.75 -27.35
CA TRP A 193 20.73 -8.08 -26.58
C TRP A 193 20.64 -8.42 -25.10
N ALA A 194 21.80 -8.53 -24.44
CA ALA A 194 21.83 -8.59 -22.98
C ALA A 194 21.24 -7.29 -22.39
N PHE A 195 20.33 -7.40 -21.43
CA PHE A 195 19.61 -6.28 -20.83
C PHE A 195 20.54 -5.16 -20.35
N THR A 196 21.61 -5.50 -19.65
CA THR A 196 22.60 -4.55 -19.13
C THR A 196 23.43 -3.84 -20.22
N LYS A 197 23.55 -4.44 -21.42
CA LYS A 197 24.20 -3.82 -22.58
C LYS A 197 23.23 -2.90 -23.34
N ALA A 198 21.94 -3.21 -23.36
CA ALA A 198 20.94 -2.46 -24.06
C ALA A 198 20.42 -1.26 -23.26
N PHE A 199 20.22 -1.40 -21.95
CA PHE A 199 19.61 -0.40 -21.09
C PHE A 199 20.45 -0.07 -19.86
N THR A 200 20.29 1.18 -19.37
CA THR A 200 20.88 1.65 -18.10
C THR A 200 19.75 2.10 -17.19
N CYS A 201 19.80 1.74 -15.91
CA CYS A 201 18.87 2.27 -14.90
C CYS A 201 19.14 3.76 -14.68
N THR A 202 18.09 4.58 -14.73
CA THR A 202 18.19 6.04 -14.59
C THR A 202 17.51 6.55 -13.32
N SER A 203 16.67 5.72 -12.68
CA SER A 203 16.09 6.06 -11.39
C SER A 203 16.89 5.41 -10.28
N ALA A 204 16.97 6.08 -9.12
CA ALA A 204 17.36 5.37 -7.92
C ALA A 204 16.42 4.17 -7.75
N ASP A 205 16.97 2.96 -7.52
CA ASP A 205 16.20 1.74 -7.30
C ASP A 205 15.43 1.77 -5.97
N THR A 206 15.36 2.94 -5.35
CA THR A 206 14.66 3.21 -4.09
C THR A 206 13.24 3.71 -4.35
N LEU A 207 12.34 3.42 -3.41
CA LEU A 207 11.02 4.03 -3.41
C LEU A 207 11.11 5.51 -3.03
N SER A 208 10.31 6.36 -3.68
CA SER A 208 10.22 7.77 -3.29
C SER A 208 9.70 7.91 -1.85
N ALA A 209 10.11 8.96 -1.15
CA ALA A 209 9.63 9.25 0.20
C ALA A 209 8.09 9.30 0.28
N ARG A 210 7.44 9.84 -0.76
CA ARG A 210 5.97 9.84 -0.89
C ARG A 210 5.39 8.42 -0.95
N SER A 211 6.00 7.51 -1.72
CA SER A 211 5.56 6.11 -1.78
C SER A 211 5.77 5.40 -0.45
N GLN A 212 6.90 5.62 0.21
CA GLN A 212 7.16 5.07 1.55
C GLN A 212 6.14 5.57 2.57
N ARG A 213 5.81 6.87 2.54
CA ARG A 213 4.78 7.45 3.42
C ARG A 213 3.40 6.87 3.14
N HIS A 214 3.08 6.50 1.90
CA HIS A 214 1.82 5.83 1.58
C HIS A 214 1.70 4.47 2.29
N TYR A 215 2.79 3.69 2.39
CA TYR A 215 2.82 2.48 3.21
C TYR A 215 2.54 2.78 4.69
N HIS A 216 3.13 3.85 5.24
CA HIS A 216 2.84 4.26 6.63
C HIS A 216 1.35 4.57 6.83
N LEU A 217 0.74 5.34 5.94
CA LEU A 217 -0.68 5.70 6.02
C LEU A 217 -1.59 4.48 5.93
N MET A 218 -1.30 3.55 5.00
CA MET A 218 -2.04 2.29 4.87
C MET A 218 -1.94 1.44 6.14
N LEU A 219 -0.72 1.20 6.66
CA LEU A 219 -0.50 0.42 7.88
C LEU A 219 -1.15 1.08 9.09
N SER A 220 -1.02 2.40 9.23
CA SER A 220 -1.65 3.16 10.31
C SER A 220 -3.18 3.05 10.27
N SER A 221 -3.80 3.11 9.09
CA SER A 221 -5.24 2.91 8.91
C SER A 221 -5.66 1.49 9.27
N MET A 222 -4.92 0.48 8.82
CA MET A 222 -5.18 -0.93 9.11
C MET A 222 -5.10 -1.21 10.62
N PHE A 223 -4.03 -0.79 11.29
CA PHE A 223 -3.88 -1.03 12.74
C PHE A 223 -4.83 -0.17 13.59
N SER A 224 -5.16 1.05 13.17
CA SER A 224 -6.21 1.84 13.84
C SER A 224 -7.58 1.16 13.73
N THR A 225 -7.86 0.51 12.61
CA THR A 225 -9.08 -0.30 12.46
C THR A 225 -9.02 -1.55 13.34
N ALA A 226 -7.86 -2.19 13.45
CA ALA A 226 -7.67 -3.32 14.36
C ALA A 226 -7.89 -2.94 15.84
N VAL A 227 -7.46 -1.74 16.26
CA VAL A 227 -7.74 -1.21 17.60
C VAL A 227 -9.25 -0.99 17.80
N ARG A 228 -9.92 -0.39 16.81
CA ARG A 228 -11.40 -0.22 16.87
C ARG A 228 -12.15 -1.56 16.92
N TRP A 229 -11.60 -2.59 16.28
CA TRP A 229 -12.15 -3.95 16.34
C TRP A 229 -11.70 -4.73 17.57
N GLN A 230 -11.00 -4.09 18.50
CA GLN A 230 -10.47 -4.69 19.72
C GLN A 230 -9.55 -5.91 19.47
N LEU A 231 -8.86 -5.91 18.33
CA LEU A 231 -7.87 -6.92 17.97
C LEU A 231 -6.45 -6.54 18.41
N MET A 232 -6.24 -5.29 18.81
CA MET A 232 -4.96 -4.74 19.31
C MET A 232 -5.26 -3.67 20.36
N ASP A 233 -4.39 -3.55 21.36
CA ASP A 233 -4.52 -2.54 22.42
C ASP A 233 -4.15 -1.12 21.93
N SER A 234 -3.16 -1.03 21.03
CA SER A 234 -2.69 0.25 20.50
C SER A 234 -2.14 0.11 19.08
N ASN A 235 -2.17 1.21 18.32
CA ASN A 235 -1.59 1.26 16.99
C ASN A 235 -0.05 1.43 17.08
N PRO A 236 0.74 0.46 16.64
CA PRO A 236 2.20 0.54 16.71
C PRO A 236 2.80 1.61 15.79
N CYS A 237 2.08 2.04 14.73
CA CYS A 237 2.55 3.10 13.82
C CYS A 237 2.65 4.47 14.50
N GLY A 238 1.88 4.72 15.57
CA GLY A 238 1.98 5.96 16.33
C GLY A 238 3.29 6.15 17.12
N ARG A 239 4.08 5.08 17.25
CA ARG A 239 5.39 5.08 17.95
C ARG A 239 6.57 4.91 17.00
N VAL A 240 6.36 5.11 15.71
CA VAL A 240 7.36 4.96 14.64
C VAL A 240 7.50 6.30 13.93
N THR A 241 8.72 6.66 13.58
CA THR A 241 8.97 7.86 12.77
C THR A 241 8.58 7.58 11.32
N PRO A 242 7.55 8.26 10.77
CA PRO A 242 7.18 8.08 9.38
C PRO A 242 8.28 8.62 8.47
N PRO A 243 8.39 8.08 7.23
CA PRO A 243 9.33 8.60 6.24
C PRO A 243 9.12 10.10 6.02
N LYS A 244 10.23 10.86 6.08
CA LYS A 244 10.20 12.32 5.84
C LYS A 244 9.89 12.58 4.38
N LEU A 245 8.98 13.51 4.11
CA LEU A 245 8.75 14.01 2.76
C LEU A 245 9.73 15.16 2.49
N ASP A 246 10.33 15.12 1.30
CA ASP A 246 11.02 16.28 0.80
C ASP A 246 9.97 17.32 0.41
N GLU A 247 10.11 18.52 0.92
CA GLU A 247 9.29 19.65 0.49
C GLU A 247 9.76 20.01 -0.93
N THR A 248 8.91 19.77 -1.90
CA THR A 248 9.09 20.25 -3.26
C THR A 248 8.28 21.50 -3.43
N ASP A 249 8.94 22.61 -3.79
CA ASP A 249 8.24 23.82 -4.17
C ASP A 249 7.29 23.51 -5.33
N VAL A 250 6.05 23.97 -5.20
CA VAL A 250 5.06 23.82 -6.26
C VAL A 250 5.31 24.95 -7.26
N GLU A 251 5.84 24.59 -8.43
CA GLU A 251 5.93 25.54 -9.54
C GLU A 251 4.52 25.78 -10.11
N PHE A 252 4.14 27.02 -10.22
CA PHE A 252 2.91 27.47 -10.90
C PHE A 252 3.29 28.37 -12.05
N LEU A 253 2.40 28.40 -13.06
CA LEU A 253 2.62 29.23 -14.23
C LEU A 253 2.47 30.72 -13.86
N ASP A 254 3.41 31.52 -14.30
CA ASP A 254 3.30 32.98 -14.24
C ASP A 254 2.39 33.54 -15.37
N GLU A 255 2.07 34.83 -15.31
CA GLU A 255 1.17 35.48 -16.29
C GLU A 255 1.68 35.39 -17.74
N GLY A 256 3.02 35.52 -17.94
CA GLY A 256 3.64 35.40 -19.26
C GLY A 256 3.57 33.97 -19.82
N GLN A 257 3.76 32.99 -18.97
CA GLN A 257 3.63 31.56 -19.32
C GLN A 257 2.17 31.21 -19.63
N ILE A 258 1.21 31.79 -18.90
CA ILE A 258 -0.22 31.61 -19.15
C ILE A 258 -0.60 32.22 -20.50
N ALA A 259 -0.12 33.45 -20.82
CA ALA A 259 -0.36 34.07 -22.09
C ALA A 259 0.19 33.26 -23.26
N SER A 260 1.45 32.81 -23.16
CA SER A 260 2.07 31.93 -24.16
C SER A 260 1.33 30.59 -24.34
N LEU A 261 0.81 30.00 -23.25
CA LEU A 261 0.00 28.80 -23.31
C LEU A 261 -1.31 29.05 -24.08
N LEU A 262 -2.01 30.15 -23.79
CA LEU A 262 -3.26 30.51 -24.46
C LEU A 262 -3.05 30.80 -25.96
N GLU A 263 -1.95 31.43 -26.35
CA GLU A 263 -1.58 31.67 -27.75
C GLU A 263 -1.31 30.37 -28.52
N ALA A 264 -0.80 29.34 -27.86
CA ALA A 264 -0.53 28.04 -28.51
C ALA A 264 -1.75 27.12 -28.62
N LEU A 265 -2.85 27.40 -27.90
CA LEU A 265 -4.05 26.53 -27.87
C LEU A 265 -4.82 26.45 -29.19
N PRO A 266 -4.91 27.48 -30.03
CA PRO A 266 -5.59 27.38 -31.33
C PRO A 266 -5.03 26.30 -32.25
N ASP A 267 -3.72 26.02 -32.18
CA ASP A 267 -3.06 24.98 -32.98
C ASP A 267 -3.21 23.58 -32.37
N ALA A 268 -3.78 23.45 -31.17
CA ALA A 268 -4.00 22.19 -30.49
C ALA A 268 -5.35 21.57 -30.90
N PRO A 269 -5.52 20.24 -30.76
CA PRO A 269 -6.82 19.61 -30.92
C PRO A 269 -7.88 20.28 -30.04
N THR A 270 -9.06 20.55 -30.60
CA THR A 270 -10.16 21.31 -29.92
C THR A 270 -10.44 20.75 -28.51
N GLN A 271 -10.49 19.42 -28.37
CA GLN A 271 -10.74 18.78 -27.07
C GLN A 271 -9.66 19.15 -26.03
N LEU A 272 -8.39 19.17 -26.42
CA LEU A 272 -7.28 19.53 -25.54
C LEU A 272 -7.36 21.01 -25.17
N SER A 273 -7.63 21.89 -26.16
CA SER A 273 -7.79 23.32 -25.94
C SER A 273 -8.88 23.63 -24.92
N VAL A 274 -10.06 23.02 -25.06
CA VAL A 274 -11.18 23.18 -24.12
C VAL A 274 -10.82 22.68 -22.72
N ILE A 275 -10.19 21.51 -22.59
CA ILE A 275 -9.79 20.97 -21.28
C ILE A 275 -8.80 21.90 -20.57
N VAL A 276 -7.80 22.42 -21.31
CA VAL A 276 -6.79 23.31 -20.73
C VAL A 276 -7.41 24.65 -20.30
N GLN A 277 -8.26 25.23 -21.13
CA GLN A 277 -8.97 26.48 -20.79
C GLN A 277 -9.87 26.30 -19.57
N LEU A 278 -10.67 25.22 -19.52
CA LEU A 278 -11.49 24.92 -18.34
C LEU A 278 -10.63 24.76 -17.08
N ALA A 279 -9.51 24.03 -17.17
CA ALA A 279 -8.61 23.86 -16.03
C ALA A 279 -8.03 25.19 -15.56
N LEU A 280 -7.62 26.05 -16.49
CA LEU A 280 -7.00 27.33 -16.20
C LEU A 280 -7.99 28.31 -15.54
N PHE A 281 -9.18 28.44 -16.10
CA PHE A 281 -10.16 29.44 -15.63
C PHE A 281 -10.99 28.98 -14.43
N THR A 282 -11.19 27.68 -14.25
CA THR A 282 -12.01 27.17 -13.14
C THR A 282 -11.19 26.58 -11.99
N GLY A 283 -9.92 26.28 -12.19
CA GLY A 283 -9.10 25.54 -11.22
C GLY A 283 -9.56 24.08 -10.99
N ALA A 284 -10.49 23.59 -11.82
CA ALA A 284 -11.04 22.25 -11.66
C ALA A 284 -10.01 21.16 -11.96
N ARG A 285 -10.05 20.07 -11.21
CA ARG A 285 -9.15 18.95 -11.42
C ARG A 285 -9.49 18.20 -12.70
N ARG A 286 -8.47 17.60 -13.35
CA ARG A 286 -8.67 16.82 -14.58
C ARG A 286 -9.86 15.85 -14.51
N GLY A 287 -10.01 15.11 -13.43
CA GLY A 287 -11.11 14.16 -13.28
C GLY A 287 -12.48 14.82 -13.12
N GLU A 288 -12.54 16.02 -12.60
CA GLU A 288 -13.74 16.84 -12.48
C GLU A 288 -14.14 17.36 -13.86
N ILE A 289 -13.19 17.91 -14.63
CA ILE A 289 -13.42 18.37 -16.02
C ILE A 289 -13.88 17.20 -16.90
N CYS A 290 -13.21 16.04 -16.85
CA CYS A 290 -13.61 14.86 -17.60
C CYS A 290 -14.97 14.28 -17.16
N GLY A 291 -15.43 14.61 -15.96
CA GLY A 291 -16.70 14.18 -15.40
C GLY A 291 -17.88 15.10 -15.73
N LEU A 292 -17.64 16.28 -16.35
CA LEU A 292 -18.69 17.25 -16.70
C LEU A 292 -19.66 16.68 -17.73
N ARG A 293 -20.91 17.04 -17.61
CA ARG A 293 -21.99 16.78 -18.56
C ARG A 293 -22.63 18.09 -18.95
N TRP A 294 -23.29 18.13 -20.07
CA TRP A 294 -24.04 19.31 -20.52
C TRP A 294 -25.09 19.78 -19.49
N ALA A 295 -25.69 18.87 -18.76
CA ALA A 295 -26.62 19.20 -17.68
C ALA A 295 -25.98 19.89 -16.45
N ASP A 296 -24.65 19.90 -16.36
CA ASP A 296 -23.91 20.58 -15.29
C ASP A 296 -23.50 22.01 -15.67
N ILE A 297 -23.80 22.46 -16.91
CA ILE A 297 -23.38 23.75 -17.47
C ILE A 297 -24.62 24.58 -17.75
N ASP A 298 -24.73 25.71 -17.09
CA ASP A 298 -25.75 26.75 -17.36
C ASP A 298 -25.04 27.89 -18.09
N LEU A 299 -25.26 27.96 -19.43
CA LEU A 299 -24.66 28.97 -20.26
C LEU A 299 -25.29 30.36 -20.06
N ASP A 300 -26.58 30.43 -19.68
CA ASP A 300 -27.30 31.68 -19.46
C ASP A 300 -26.84 32.33 -18.13
N ALA A 301 -26.65 31.52 -17.10
CA ALA A 301 -26.15 31.99 -15.82
C ALA A 301 -24.61 32.05 -15.74
N GLY A 302 -23.88 31.48 -16.72
CA GLY A 302 -22.42 31.39 -16.71
C GLY A 302 -21.86 30.48 -15.59
N VAL A 303 -22.60 29.45 -15.21
CA VAL A 303 -22.27 28.58 -14.05
C VAL A 303 -21.93 27.16 -14.50
N ILE A 304 -20.88 26.60 -13.91
CA ILE A 304 -20.50 25.17 -14.04
C ILE A 304 -20.61 24.51 -12.68
N ALA A 305 -21.49 23.50 -12.54
CA ALA A 305 -21.65 22.70 -11.33
C ALA A 305 -20.75 21.46 -11.34
N VAL A 306 -19.72 21.42 -10.52
CA VAL A 306 -18.78 20.28 -10.43
C VAL A 306 -19.32 19.24 -9.45
N ASN A 307 -20.11 18.30 -9.94
CA ASN A 307 -20.78 17.27 -9.12
C ASN A 307 -20.11 15.89 -9.17
N ARG A 308 -19.13 15.68 -10.07
CA ARG A 308 -18.57 14.37 -10.36
C ARG A 308 -17.06 14.46 -10.58
N ASN A 309 -16.40 13.35 -10.29
CA ASN A 309 -14.99 13.14 -10.59
C ASN A 309 -14.83 11.79 -11.31
N LEU A 310 -14.39 11.83 -12.56
CA LEU A 310 -14.10 10.63 -13.33
C LEU A 310 -12.68 10.14 -13.01
N SER A 311 -12.56 8.90 -12.56
CA SER A 311 -11.26 8.25 -12.33
C SER A 311 -11.15 6.96 -13.15
N PHE A 312 -9.98 6.76 -13.74
CA PHE A 312 -9.66 5.55 -14.50
C PHE A 312 -8.95 4.55 -13.58
N ILE A 313 -9.44 3.33 -13.51
CA ILE A 313 -8.80 2.22 -12.79
C ILE A 313 -8.31 1.23 -13.86
N ALA A 314 -6.99 1.09 -14.00
CA ALA A 314 -6.42 0.04 -14.83
C ALA A 314 -6.58 -1.30 -14.10
N HIS A 315 -7.26 -2.24 -14.74
CA HIS A 315 -7.38 -3.64 -14.31
C HIS A 315 -6.18 -4.46 -14.75
#